data_1fe322083060e16f5689d1d9c54ca004
#
_entry.id   1fe322083060e16f5689d1d9c54ca004
#
_cell.length_a   1.000
_cell.length_b   1.000
_cell.length_c   1.000
_cell.angle_alpha   90.00
_cell.angle_beta   90.00
_cell.angle_gamma   90.00
#
_symmetry.space_group_name_H-M   'P 1'
#
loop_
_entity.id
_entity.type
_entity.pdbx_description
1 polymer ?
#
loop_
_entity_poly.entity_id
_entity_poly.type
_entity_poly.pdbx_seq_one_letter_code
_entity_poly.pdbx_strand_id
1 'polypeptide(L)'
;MDTGKDAVLVIAYAGDSKSASMEAIEAARKGDFEMADALLKKSTEALLKAHEVHTNLLVYEAREGKMAISMILVHASNHFSIAENTRELAEQFVNIYKEVKGGL
;
A
#
# COMPACT_ATOMS: atom_id res chain seq x y z
N MET A 1 -11.64 -1.68 21.44
CA MET A 1 -10.88 -1.41 20.20
C MET A 1 -10.91 0.09 19.91
N ASP A 2 -9.75 0.68 19.69
CA ASP A 2 -9.68 2.10 19.30
C ASP A 2 -9.68 2.23 17.78
N THR A 3 -10.85 2.39 17.19
CA THR A 3 -11.01 2.45 15.73
C THR A 3 -10.34 3.67 15.11
N GLY A 4 -10.31 4.79 15.83
CA GLY A 4 -9.63 6.01 15.35
C GLY A 4 -8.12 5.81 15.25
N LYS A 5 -7.51 5.21 16.28
CA LYS A 5 -6.09 4.89 16.29
C LYS A 5 -5.73 3.90 15.18
N ASP A 6 -6.56 2.87 15.01
CA ASP A 6 -6.34 1.87 13.96
C ASP A 6 -6.48 2.50 12.57
N ALA A 7 -7.43 3.39 12.38
CA ALA A 7 -7.58 4.12 11.12
C ALA A 7 -6.31 4.92 10.79
N VAL A 8 -5.72 5.60 11.78
CA VAL A 8 -4.47 6.36 11.59
C VAL A 8 -3.32 5.41 11.21
N LEU A 9 -3.25 4.24 11.83
CA LEU A 9 -2.23 3.24 11.47
C LEU A 9 -2.38 2.75 10.03
N VAL A 10 -3.62 2.52 9.58
CA VAL A 10 -3.86 2.14 8.18
C VAL A 10 -3.37 3.23 7.24
N ILE A 11 -3.68 4.49 7.54
CA ILE A 11 -3.24 5.63 6.72
C ILE A 11 -1.71 5.68 6.66
N ALA A 12 -1.03 5.53 7.81
CA ALA A 12 0.42 5.59 7.87
C ALA A 12 1.08 4.46 7.06
N TYR A 13 0.64 3.23 7.27
CA TYR A 13 1.21 2.09 6.54
C TYR A 13 0.87 2.14 5.04
N ALA A 14 -0.35 2.55 4.70
CA ALA A 14 -0.73 2.72 3.29
C ALA A 14 0.11 3.81 2.61
N GLY A 15 0.38 4.90 3.33
CA GLY A 15 1.25 5.97 2.85
C GLY A 15 2.67 5.48 2.60
N ASP A 16 3.23 4.71 3.52
CA ASP A 16 4.56 4.11 3.37
C ASP A 16 4.62 3.20 2.15
N SER A 17 3.59 2.38 1.96
CA SER A 17 3.49 1.47 0.81
C SER A 17 3.45 2.25 -0.50
N LYS A 18 2.59 3.26 -0.58
CA LYS A 18 2.45 4.08 -1.78
C LYS A 18 3.77 4.80 -2.12
N SER A 19 4.41 5.39 -1.12
CA SER A 19 5.70 6.07 -1.32
C SER A 19 6.77 5.13 -1.85
N ALA A 20 6.89 3.94 -1.26
CA ALA A 20 7.86 2.94 -1.71
C ALA A 20 7.56 2.48 -3.15
N SER A 21 6.27 2.31 -3.49
CA SER A 21 5.85 1.96 -4.86
C SER A 21 6.27 3.02 -5.88
N MET A 22 6.04 4.27 -5.56
CA MET A 22 6.42 5.38 -6.46
C MET A 22 7.93 5.50 -6.61
N GLU A 23 8.67 5.31 -5.51
CA GLU A 23 10.12 5.30 -5.55
C GLU A 23 10.65 4.12 -6.37
N ALA A 24 9.97 2.96 -6.33
CA ALA A 24 10.34 1.80 -7.13
C ALA A 24 10.25 2.09 -8.63
N ILE A 25 9.18 2.77 -9.05
CA ILE A 25 9.02 3.19 -10.44
C ILE A 25 10.17 4.11 -10.84
N GLU A 26 10.51 5.08 -10.00
CA GLU A 26 11.58 6.03 -10.27
C GLU A 26 12.95 5.33 -10.38
N ALA A 27 13.23 4.40 -9.49
CA ALA A 27 14.45 3.60 -9.53
C ALA A 27 14.55 2.80 -10.84
N ALA A 28 13.45 2.18 -11.25
CA ALA A 28 13.40 1.41 -12.49
C ALA A 28 13.59 2.31 -13.71
N ARG A 29 13.00 3.51 -13.69
CA ARG A 29 13.15 4.48 -14.76
C ARG A 29 14.62 4.86 -14.96
N LYS A 30 15.37 4.90 -13.87
CA LYS A 30 16.82 5.21 -13.90
C LYS A 30 17.69 3.98 -14.21
N GLY A 31 17.08 2.81 -14.32
CA GLY A 31 17.81 1.56 -14.58
C GLY A 31 18.34 0.85 -13.35
N ASP A 32 18.00 1.32 -12.16
CA ASP A 32 18.41 0.70 -10.90
C ASP A 32 17.36 -0.35 -10.49
N PHE A 33 17.43 -1.51 -11.12
CA PHE A 33 16.43 -2.57 -10.93
C PHE A 33 16.56 -3.27 -9.58
N GLU A 34 17.77 -3.35 -9.04
CA GLU A 34 17.97 -3.92 -7.71
C GLU A 34 17.27 -3.07 -6.66
N MET A 35 17.42 -1.75 -6.73
CA MET A 35 16.73 -0.83 -5.84
C MET A 35 15.22 -0.88 -6.06
N ALA A 36 14.77 -0.95 -7.33
CA ALA A 36 13.35 -1.04 -7.64
C ALA A 36 12.72 -2.28 -6.99
N ASP A 37 13.37 -3.42 -7.08
CA ASP A 37 12.87 -4.65 -6.48
C ASP A 37 12.84 -4.57 -4.95
N ALA A 38 13.87 -3.98 -4.35
CA ALA A 38 13.92 -3.77 -2.89
C ALA A 38 12.77 -2.84 -2.43
N LEU A 39 12.48 -1.80 -3.20
CA LEU A 39 11.39 -0.87 -2.88
C LEU A 39 10.01 -1.51 -3.06
N LEU A 40 9.83 -2.35 -4.08
CA LEU A 40 8.60 -3.11 -4.23
C LEU A 40 8.37 -4.04 -3.04
N LYS A 41 9.42 -4.67 -2.55
CA LYS A 41 9.33 -5.53 -1.37
C LYS A 41 8.96 -4.71 -0.14
N LYS A 42 9.58 -3.56 0.05
CA LYS A 42 9.26 -2.63 1.15
C LYS A 42 7.80 -2.19 1.08
N SER A 43 7.32 -1.88 -0.13
CA SER A 43 5.92 -1.52 -0.36
C SER A 43 4.97 -2.64 0.07
N THR A 44 5.29 -3.89 -0.32
CA THR A 44 4.48 -5.05 0.05
C THR A 44 4.43 -5.24 1.57
N GLU A 45 5.57 -5.09 2.25
CA GLU A 45 5.63 -5.25 3.71
C GLU A 45 4.76 -4.22 4.41
N ALA A 46 4.80 -2.96 3.97
CA ALA A 46 3.95 -1.90 4.53
C ALA A 46 2.48 -2.16 4.21
N LEU A 47 2.18 -2.59 2.98
CA LEU A 47 0.80 -2.88 2.58
C LEU A 47 0.20 -4.03 3.39
N LEU A 48 0.98 -5.05 3.71
CA LEU A 48 0.53 -6.17 4.54
C LEU A 48 0.18 -5.70 5.95
N LYS A 49 0.96 -4.76 6.51
CA LYS A 49 0.64 -4.18 7.82
C LYS A 49 -0.66 -3.39 7.77
N ALA A 50 -0.86 -2.59 6.73
CA ALA A 50 -2.09 -1.85 6.54
C ALA A 50 -3.28 -2.81 6.39
N HIS A 51 -3.10 -3.88 5.62
CA HIS A 51 -4.12 -4.90 5.38
C HIS A 51 -4.54 -5.57 6.69
N GLU A 52 -3.58 -5.92 7.54
CA GLU A 52 -3.85 -6.56 8.82
C GLU A 52 -4.73 -5.68 9.71
N VAL A 53 -4.36 -4.41 9.87
CA VAL A 53 -5.14 -3.48 10.70
C VAL A 53 -6.50 -3.22 10.09
N HIS A 54 -6.58 -3.05 8.77
CA HIS A 54 -7.84 -2.82 8.06
C HIS A 54 -8.77 -4.03 8.19
N THR A 55 -8.24 -5.25 8.07
CA THR A 55 -9.01 -6.47 8.25
C THR A 55 -9.57 -6.56 9.68
N ASN A 56 -8.78 -6.18 10.68
CA ASN A 56 -9.24 -6.18 12.06
C ASN A 56 -10.41 -5.21 12.26
N LEU A 57 -10.39 -4.06 11.59
CA LEU A 57 -11.51 -3.13 11.61
C LEU A 57 -12.77 -3.73 10.98
N LEU A 58 -12.62 -4.41 9.85
CA LEU A 58 -13.74 -5.07 9.17
C LEU A 58 -14.34 -6.20 10.01
N VAL A 59 -13.49 -7.00 10.65
CA VAL A 59 -13.93 -8.09 11.53
C VAL A 59 -14.67 -7.51 12.74
N TYR A 60 -14.14 -6.45 13.32
CA TYR A 60 -14.77 -5.77 14.45
C TYR A 60 -16.17 -5.27 14.09
N GLU A 61 -16.31 -4.59 12.95
CA GLU A 61 -17.60 -4.12 12.46
C GLU A 61 -18.57 -5.27 12.25
N ALA A 62 -18.11 -6.35 11.63
CA ALA A 62 -18.95 -7.52 11.35
C ALA A 62 -19.46 -8.18 12.62
N ARG A 63 -18.62 -8.25 13.66
CA ARG A 63 -19.00 -8.87 14.95
C ARG A 63 -19.93 -8.00 15.78
N GLU A 64 -19.58 -6.72 15.90
CA GLU A 64 -20.33 -5.80 16.75
C GLU A 64 -21.60 -5.28 16.08
N GLY A 65 -21.60 -5.19 14.75
CA GLY A 65 -22.73 -4.70 13.99
C GLY A 65 -23.09 -3.24 14.23
N LYS A 66 -22.25 -2.50 14.96
CA LYS A 66 -22.53 -1.13 15.40
C LYS A 66 -21.31 -0.23 15.38
N MET A 67 -20.37 -0.46 14.49
CA MET A 67 -19.22 0.43 14.41
C MET A 67 -19.66 1.77 13.85
N ALA A 68 -19.36 2.85 14.59
CA ALA A 68 -19.64 4.19 14.12
C ALA A 68 -18.75 4.50 12.92
N ILE A 69 -19.36 4.89 11.82
CA ILE A 69 -18.63 5.32 10.63
C ILE A 69 -18.20 6.76 10.81
N SER A 70 -16.92 7.02 10.61
CA SER A 70 -16.35 8.35 10.72
C SER A 70 -15.60 8.69 9.44
N MET A 71 -15.33 9.97 9.24
CA MET A 71 -14.55 10.45 8.10
C MET A 71 -13.16 9.81 8.09
N ILE A 72 -12.53 9.63 9.26
CA ILE A 72 -11.20 9.05 9.33
C ILE A 72 -11.20 7.57 8.91
N LEU A 73 -12.24 6.82 9.23
CA LEU A 73 -12.37 5.42 8.79
C LEU A 73 -12.54 5.31 7.28
N VAL A 74 -13.37 6.18 6.70
CA VAL A 74 -13.56 6.23 5.25
C VAL A 74 -12.25 6.62 4.57
N HIS A 75 -11.55 7.61 5.12
CA HIS A 75 -10.27 8.08 4.59
C HIS A 75 -9.20 6.99 4.64
N ALA A 76 -9.16 6.22 5.75
CA ALA A 76 -8.24 5.10 5.91
C ALA A 76 -8.48 4.01 4.85
N SER A 77 -9.74 3.64 4.63
CA SER A 77 -10.11 2.64 3.62
C SER A 77 -9.72 3.11 2.22
N ASN A 78 -9.90 4.39 1.94
CA ASN A 78 -9.53 4.99 0.67
C ASN A 78 -8.01 4.95 0.46
N HIS A 79 -7.24 5.33 1.48
CA HIS A 79 -5.77 5.25 1.41
C HIS A 79 -5.27 3.84 1.18
N PHE A 80 -5.89 2.87 1.85
CA PHE A 80 -5.54 1.46 1.68
C PHE A 80 -5.77 1.01 0.23
N SER A 81 -6.93 1.31 -0.33
CA SER A 81 -7.28 0.93 -1.70
C SER A 81 -6.34 1.58 -2.72
N ILE A 82 -5.99 2.86 -2.51
CA ILE A 82 -5.06 3.57 -3.38
C ILE A 82 -3.67 2.93 -3.31
N ALA A 83 -3.19 2.60 -2.11
CA ALA A 83 -1.88 1.99 -1.92
C ALA A 83 -1.80 0.62 -2.59
N GLU A 84 -2.85 -0.20 -2.44
CA GLU A 84 -2.93 -1.52 -3.06
C GLU A 84 -2.86 -1.41 -4.59
N ASN A 85 -3.64 -0.53 -5.16
CA ASN A 85 -3.66 -0.29 -6.60
C ASN A 85 -2.32 0.24 -7.11
N THR A 86 -1.76 1.19 -6.38
CA THR A 86 -0.46 1.79 -6.73
C THR A 86 0.64 0.73 -6.73
N ARG A 87 0.62 -0.18 -5.74
CA ARG A 87 1.61 -1.26 -5.66
C ARG A 87 1.53 -2.19 -6.87
N GLU A 88 0.33 -2.58 -7.25
CA GLU A 88 0.13 -3.46 -8.41
C GLU A 88 0.63 -2.80 -9.69
N LEU A 89 0.28 -1.55 -9.91
CA LEU A 89 0.72 -0.80 -11.09
C LEU A 89 2.22 -0.57 -11.09
N ALA A 90 2.80 -0.29 -9.92
CA ALA A 90 4.24 -0.08 -9.81
C ALA A 90 5.02 -1.31 -10.25
N GLU A 91 4.57 -2.50 -9.89
CA GLU A 91 5.20 -3.74 -10.33
C GLU A 91 5.18 -3.85 -11.87
N GLN A 92 4.05 -3.51 -12.49
CA GLN A 92 3.94 -3.56 -13.93
C GLN A 92 4.89 -2.54 -14.60
N PHE A 93 4.98 -1.33 -14.06
CA PHE A 93 5.91 -0.33 -14.58
C PHE A 93 7.37 -0.77 -14.44
N VAL A 94 7.73 -1.34 -13.31
CA VAL A 94 9.08 -1.86 -13.10
C VAL A 94 9.39 -2.94 -14.14
N ASN A 95 8.44 -3.86 -14.36
CA ASN A 95 8.62 -4.93 -15.34
C ASN A 95 8.77 -4.39 -16.76
N ILE A 96 8.00 -3.37 -17.11
CA ILE A 96 8.11 -2.72 -18.43
C ILE A 96 9.51 -2.11 -18.60
N TYR A 97 9.99 -1.39 -17.60
CA TYR A 97 11.33 -0.79 -17.68
C TYR A 97 12.43 -1.85 -17.78
N LYS A 98 12.28 -2.96 -17.07
CA LYS A 98 13.23 -4.08 -17.16
C LYS A 98 13.28 -4.64 -18.58
N GLU A 99 12.12 -4.86 -19.19
CA GLU A 99 12.03 -5.37 -20.55
C GLU A 99 12.67 -4.42 -21.56
N VAL A 100 12.32 -3.14 -21.48
CA VAL A 100 12.84 -2.13 -22.39
C VAL A 100 14.35 -1.97 -22.27
N LYS A 101 14.86 -1.85 -21.05
CA LYS A 101 16.29 -1.64 -20.80
C LYS A 101 17.12 -2.91 -20.81
N GLY A 102 16.46 -4.05 -20.67
CA GLY A 102 17.10 -5.37 -20.71
C GLY A 102 17.45 -5.85 -22.10
N GLY A 103 17.22 -5.07 -23.14
CA GLY A 103 17.59 -5.43 -24.50
C GLY A 103 16.59 -6.34 -25.20
N LEU A 104 15.37 -5.98 -25.11
CA LEU A 104 14.30 -6.67 -25.82
C LEU A 104 14.72 -7.10 -27.22
#